data_fce0885d63fe0620199cff850bcb99fa
#
_entry.id   fce0885d63fe0620199cff850bcb99fa
#
_cell.length_a   1.000
_cell.length_b   1.000
_cell.length_c   1.000
_cell.angle_alpha   90.00
_cell.angle_beta   90.00
_cell.angle_gamma   90.00
#
_symmetry.space_group_name_H-M   'P 1'
#
loop_
_entity.id
_entity.type
_entity.pdbx_description
1 polymer ?
#
loop_
_entity_poly.entity_id
_entity_poly.type
_entity_poly.pdbx_seq_one_letter_code
_entity_poly.pdbx_strand_id
1 'polypeptide(L)'
;MSGILDLINSEMGQQLVSGAGGQIGLDKNSTSAALSTALPLILGAMKNNASSAQGSEQLLRALDNSRHSNGSMLDNLGSILGGGSIDQDVMDDGGKILGHLFGGQESNAANTLSKSSGIDAGSAMNLLKVAAPFIMSYLAKQKSQNNVSDQGGLGDLLGGMLGGQGSTMESMASLIQGFDSNDSSVDDIASLVSGISGSKGGLGGMLDSFLK
;
A
#
# COMPACT_ATOMS: atom_id res chain seq x y z
N MET A 1 15.20 2.23 10.13
CA MET A 1 14.46 2.53 8.88
C MET A 1 13.06 2.94 9.26
N SER A 2 12.61 4.05 8.73
CA SER A 2 11.23 4.51 8.99
C SER A 2 10.25 3.57 8.32
N GLY A 3 9.35 2.98 9.09
CA GLY A 3 8.32 2.09 8.57
C GLY A 3 7.22 2.87 7.86
N ILE A 4 6.28 2.14 7.25
CA ILE A 4 5.16 2.75 6.51
C ILE A 4 4.25 3.61 7.40
N LEU A 5 4.16 3.31 8.69
CA LEU A 5 3.42 4.11 9.67
C LEU A 5 4.08 5.46 9.91
N ASP A 6 5.42 5.50 9.91
CA ASP A 6 6.15 6.76 10.00
C ASP A 6 5.91 7.63 8.77
N LEU A 7 5.76 6.98 7.58
CA LEU A 7 5.41 7.68 6.36
C LEU A 7 4.03 8.33 6.45
N ILE A 8 3.01 7.61 6.94
CA ILE A 8 1.65 8.16 7.09
C ILE A 8 1.63 9.32 8.10
N ASN A 9 2.39 9.20 9.18
CA ASN A 9 2.48 10.22 10.23
C ASN A 9 3.42 11.38 9.87
N SER A 10 4.20 11.25 8.79
CA SER A 10 5.04 12.34 8.29
C SER A 10 4.19 13.49 7.74
N GLU A 11 4.78 14.68 7.64
CA GLU A 11 4.14 15.84 7.00
C GLU A 11 3.63 15.50 5.58
N MET A 12 4.41 14.73 4.85
CA MET A 12 4.10 14.26 3.50
C MET A 12 2.90 13.30 3.49
N GLY A 13 2.83 12.35 4.43
CA GLY A 13 1.69 11.47 4.61
C GLY A 13 0.41 12.24 4.99
N GLN A 14 0.53 13.24 5.83
CA GLN A 14 -0.59 14.11 6.22
C GLN A 14 -1.12 14.96 5.06
N GLN A 15 -0.23 15.43 4.18
CA GLN A 15 -0.63 16.10 2.94
C GLN A 15 -1.38 15.13 2.01
N LEU A 16 -0.89 13.89 1.88
CA LEU A 16 -1.57 12.85 1.11
C LEU A 16 -2.97 12.54 1.68
N VAL A 17 -3.09 12.35 3.00
CA VAL A 17 -4.37 12.12 3.67
C VAL A 17 -5.34 13.27 3.41
N SER A 18 -4.88 14.51 3.59
CA SER A 18 -5.73 15.70 3.44
C SER A 18 -6.12 15.94 1.98
N GLY A 19 -5.17 15.81 1.06
CA GLY A 19 -5.39 16.05 -0.35
C GLY A 19 -6.20 14.95 -1.03
N ALA A 20 -5.83 13.69 -0.83
CA ALA A 20 -6.58 12.58 -1.40
C ALA A 20 -8.01 12.51 -0.82
N GLY A 21 -8.15 12.64 0.50
CA GLY A 21 -9.46 12.62 1.16
C GLY A 21 -10.40 13.70 0.65
N GLY A 22 -9.92 14.94 0.57
CA GLY A 22 -10.71 16.06 0.10
C GLY A 22 -11.19 15.90 -1.36
N GLN A 23 -10.38 15.26 -2.18
CA GLN A 23 -10.72 15.06 -3.61
C GLN A 23 -11.63 13.86 -3.87
N ILE A 24 -11.56 12.83 -3.00
CA ILE A 24 -12.41 11.62 -3.12
C ILE A 24 -13.71 11.79 -2.31
N GLY A 25 -13.82 12.86 -1.54
CA GLY A 25 -14.99 13.12 -0.68
C GLY A 25 -14.97 12.30 0.61
N LEU A 26 -13.80 11.88 1.07
CA LEU A 26 -13.61 11.17 2.33
C LEU A 26 -13.12 12.13 3.43
N ASP A 27 -13.59 11.92 4.66
CA ASP A 27 -13.02 12.60 5.81
C ASP A 27 -11.59 12.11 6.12
N LYS A 28 -10.84 12.91 6.89
CA LYS A 28 -9.42 12.61 7.19
C LYS A 28 -9.22 11.28 7.92
N ASN A 29 -10.15 10.91 8.81
CA ASN A 29 -10.01 9.68 9.60
C ASN A 29 -10.22 8.45 8.69
N SER A 30 -11.26 8.45 7.88
CA SER A 30 -11.54 7.41 6.89
C SER A 30 -10.42 7.29 5.86
N THR A 31 -9.89 8.43 5.37
CA THR A 31 -8.76 8.45 4.44
C THR A 31 -7.48 7.90 5.07
N SER A 32 -7.17 8.29 6.30
CA SER A 32 -5.99 7.78 7.04
C SER A 32 -6.10 6.28 7.30
N ALA A 33 -7.27 5.80 7.74
CA ALA A 33 -7.52 4.37 7.95
C ALA A 33 -7.38 3.58 6.63
N ALA A 34 -7.94 4.10 5.54
CA ALA A 34 -7.84 3.47 4.23
C ALA A 34 -6.40 3.46 3.70
N LEU A 35 -5.65 4.56 3.84
CA LEU A 35 -4.23 4.62 3.46
C LEU A 35 -3.37 3.67 4.30
N SER A 36 -3.68 3.51 5.59
CA SER A 36 -2.97 2.55 6.47
C SER A 36 -3.09 1.10 5.97
N THR A 37 -4.13 0.79 5.20
CA THR A 37 -4.33 -0.51 4.55
C THR A 37 -3.83 -0.50 3.09
N ALA A 38 -4.08 0.57 2.35
CA ALA A 38 -3.71 0.69 0.94
C ALA A 38 -2.19 0.66 0.72
N LEU A 39 -1.43 1.37 1.57
CA LEU A 39 0.03 1.45 1.41
C LEU A 39 0.72 0.09 1.58
N PRO A 40 0.45 -0.69 2.65
CA PRO A 40 0.98 -2.06 2.74
C PRO A 40 0.51 -2.97 1.61
N LEU A 41 -0.74 -2.82 1.14
CA LEU A 41 -1.27 -3.62 0.03
C LEU A 41 -0.47 -3.38 -1.27
N ILE A 42 -0.21 -2.12 -1.61
CA ILE A 42 0.60 -1.76 -2.79
C ILE A 42 2.05 -2.24 -2.63
N LEU A 43 2.67 -2.00 -1.47
CA LEU A 43 4.04 -2.45 -1.21
C LEU A 43 4.17 -3.99 -1.23
N GLY A 44 3.17 -4.69 -0.72
CA GLY A 44 3.10 -6.14 -0.78
C GLY A 44 3.04 -6.66 -2.21
N ALA A 45 2.21 -6.04 -3.06
CA ALA A 45 2.15 -6.35 -4.49
C ALA A 45 3.49 -6.05 -5.19
N MET A 46 4.14 -4.92 -4.87
CA MET A 46 5.47 -4.58 -5.39
C MET A 46 6.51 -5.62 -4.99
N LYS A 47 6.51 -6.06 -3.73
CA LYS A 47 7.42 -7.09 -3.23
C LYS A 47 7.18 -8.43 -3.93
N ASN A 48 5.93 -8.81 -4.13
CA ASN A 48 5.59 -10.02 -4.87
C ASN A 48 6.09 -9.96 -6.33
N ASN A 49 5.88 -8.84 -7.03
CA ASN A 49 6.43 -8.61 -8.36
C ASN A 49 7.98 -8.67 -8.36
N ALA A 50 8.62 -8.03 -7.39
CA ALA A 50 10.08 -8.00 -7.25
C ALA A 50 10.70 -9.35 -6.88
N SER A 51 9.91 -10.35 -6.50
CA SER A 51 10.40 -11.70 -6.19
C SER A 51 10.91 -12.45 -7.44
N SER A 52 10.43 -12.08 -8.63
CA SER A 52 10.94 -12.58 -9.90
C SER A 52 12.02 -11.65 -10.47
N ALA A 53 13.00 -12.22 -11.18
CA ALA A 53 14.07 -11.44 -11.82
C ALA A 53 13.51 -10.42 -12.82
N GLN A 54 12.52 -10.83 -13.62
CA GLN A 54 11.88 -9.95 -14.59
C GLN A 54 11.06 -8.85 -13.93
N GLY A 55 10.31 -9.16 -12.88
CA GLY A 55 9.50 -8.17 -12.15
C GLY A 55 10.35 -7.16 -11.39
N SER A 56 11.45 -7.62 -10.78
CA SER A 56 12.39 -6.71 -10.11
C SER A 56 13.06 -5.74 -11.09
N GLU A 57 13.47 -6.23 -12.28
CA GLU A 57 14.05 -5.38 -13.32
C GLU A 57 13.04 -4.35 -13.83
N GLN A 58 11.79 -4.75 -14.07
CA GLN A 58 10.74 -3.83 -14.49
C GLN A 58 10.46 -2.77 -13.43
N LEU A 59 10.41 -3.17 -12.15
CA LEU A 59 10.18 -2.24 -11.04
C LEU A 59 11.36 -1.28 -10.87
N LEU A 60 12.61 -1.74 -10.96
CA LEU A 60 13.80 -0.89 -10.93
C LEU A 60 13.78 0.16 -12.06
N ARG A 61 13.46 -0.25 -13.29
CA ARG A 61 13.30 0.66 -14.43
C ARG A 61 12.17 1.67 -14.22
N ALA A 62 11.04 1.24 -13.64
CA ALA A 62 9.94 2.13 -13.33
C ALA A 62 10.32 3.18 -12.28
N LEU A 63 11.11 2.79 -11.27
CA LEU A 63 11.63 3.69 -10.24
C LEU A 63 12.68 4.68 -10.80
N ASP A 64 13.41 4.30 -11.85
CA ASP A 64 14.38 5.17 -12.53
C ASP A 64 13.72 6.13 -13.54
N ASN A 65 12.45 5.93 -13.85
CA ASN A 65 11.71 6.82 -14.71
C ASN A 65 11.69 8.23 -14.10
N SER A 66 11.97 9.25 -14.94
CA SER A 66 12.08 10.65 -14.52
C SER A 66 10.85 11.23 -13.82
N ARG A 67 9.68 10.66 -14.06
CA ARG A 67 8.44 11.05 -13.36
C ARG A 67 8.49 10.72 -11.85
N HIS A 68 9.19 9.64 -11.48
CA HIS A 68 9.27 9.17 -10.10
C HIS A 68 10.63 9.46 -9.46
N SER A 69 11.72 9.42 -10.24
CA SER A 69 13.10 9.50 -9.74
C SER A 69 13.49 10.88 -9.19
N ASN A 70 12.92 11.96 -9.72
CA ASN A 70 13.32 13.32 -9.37
C ASN A 70 12.65 13.88 -8.09
N GLY A 71 11.80 13.08 -7.42
CA GLY A 71 11.08 13.55 -6.23
C GLY A 71 10.10 14.71 -6.50
N SER A 72 10.02 15.19 -7.73
CA SER A 72 9.20 16.34 -8.12
C SER A 72 7.72 16.18 -7.77
N MET A 73 7.21 14.95 -7.80
CA MET A 73 5.86 14.65 -7.38
C MET A 73 5.67 14.83 -5.86
N LEU A 74 6.68 14.43 -5.07
CA LEU A 74 6.66 14.61 -3.61
C LEU A 74 6.80 16.09 -3.23
N ASP A 75 7.67 16.82 -3.93
CA ASP A 75 7.90 18.25 -3.69
C ASP A 75 6.70 19.11 -4.11
N ASN A 76 5.94 18.67 -5.11
CA ASN A 76 4.75 19.34 -5.63
C ASN A 76 3.43 18.72 -5.12
N LEU A 77 3.48 17.84 -4.13
CA LEU A 77 2.30 17.14 -3.62
C LEU A 77 1.18 18.11 -3.21
N GLY A 78 1.54 19.20 -2.56
CA GLY A 78 0.59 20.25 -2.19
C GLY A 78 -0.11 20.90 -3.39
N SER A 79 0.58 21.07 -4.51
CA SER A 79 -0.01 21.61 -5.75
C SER A 79 -0.87 20.58 -6.47
N ILE A 80 -0.42 19.33 -6.50
CA ILE A 80 -1.12 18.21 -7.15
C ILE A 80 -2.42 17.87 -6.42
N LEU A 81 -2.39 17.90 -5.09
CA LEU A 81 -3.53 17.53 -4.24
C LEU A 81 -4.32 18.73 -3.71
N GLY A 82 -3.76 19.94 -3.75
CA GLY A 82 -4.39 21.16 -3.22
C GLY A 82 -5.28 21.91 -4.20
N GLY A 83 -5.28 21.54 -5.47
CA GLY A 83 -5.95 22.27 -6.56
C GLY A 83 -7.44 21.97 -6.77
N GLY A 84 -8.11 21.24 -5.89
CA GLY A 84 -9.56 21.02 -5.96
C GLY A 84 -10.02 19.86 -6.86
N SER A 85 -9.20 19.34 -7.76
CA SER A 85 -9.42 18.09 -8.50
C SER A 85 -8.10 17.36 -8.69
N ILE A 86 -8.12 16.04 -8.57
CA ILE A 86 -6.92 15.22 -8.83
C ILE A 86 -6.53 15.42 -10.30
N ASP A 87 -5.25 15.70 -10.52
CA ASP A 87 -4.71 15.75 -11.86
C ASP A 87 -4.98 14.41 -12.56
N GLN A 88 -5.65 14.48 -13.72
CA GLN A 88 -6.03 13.29 -14.48
C GLN A 88 -4.78 12.47 -14.85
N ASP A 89 -3.64 13.13 -15.09
CA ASP A 89 -2.38 12.45 -15.37
C ASP A 89 -1.91 11.58 -14.19
N VAL A 90 -2.15 12.01 -12.95
CA VAL A 90 -1.84 11.24 -11.73
C VAL A 90 -2.73 10.01 -11.63
N MET A 91 -4.03 10.17 -11.93
CA MET A 91 -4.99 9.06 -11.91
C MET A 91 -4.68 8.02 -12.99
N ASP A 92 -4.30 8.47 -14.18
CA ASP A 92 -3.96 7.60 -15.31
C ASP A 92 -2.63 6.85 -15.06
N ASP A 93 -1.65 7.55 -14.50
CA ASP A 93 -0.37 6.95 -14.10
C ASP A 93 -0.57 5.92 -12.98
N GLY A 94 -1.34 6.27 -11.96
CA GLY A 94 -1.73 5.36 -10.90
C GLY A 94 -2.46 4.12 -11.41
N GLY A 95 -3.39 4.29 -12.35
CA GLY A 95 -4.09 3.18 -12.99
C GLY A 95 -3.14 2.22 -13.72
N LYS A 96 -2.14 2.75 -14.44
CA LYS A 96 -1.11 1.94 -15.11
C LYS A 96 -0.23 1.20 -14.12
N ILE A 97 0.20 1.88 -13.04
CA ILE A 97 0.99 1.26 -11.98
C ILE A 97 0.21 0.10 -11.35
N LEU A 98 -1.06 0.31 -10.97
CA LEU A 98 -1.90 -0.73 -10.40
C LEU A 98 -2.10 -1.89 -11.36
N GLY A 99 -2.33 -1.63 -12.65
CA GLY A 99 -2.45 -2.65 -13.69
C GLY A 99 -1.23 -3.56 -13.78
N HIS A 100 -0.03 -2.98 -13.69
CA HIS A 100 1.20 -3.76 -13.64
C HIS A 100 1.37 -4.53 -12.33
N LEU A 101 0.99 -3.94 -11.19
CA LEU A 101 1.17 -4.55 -9.87
C LEU A 101 0.20 -5.71 -9.63
N PHE A 102 -1.06 -5.54 -10.03
CA PHE A 102 -2.14 -6.51 -9.75
C PHE A 102 -2.53 -7.37 -10.97
N GLY A 103 -1.88 -7.16 -12.11
CA GLY A 103 -2.10 -8.02 -13.29
C GLY A 103 -3.54 -7.99 -13.82
N GLY A 104 -4.23 -6.85 -13.72
CA GLY A 104 -5.64 -6.71 -14.14
C GLY A 104 -6.64 -7.02 -13.02
N GLN A 105 -6.17 -7.27 -11.79
CA GLN A 105 -7.03 -7.53 -10.63
C GLN A 105 -7.15 -6.33 -9.67
N GLU A 106 -7.02 -5.10 -10.17
CA GLU A 106 -7.11 -3.87 -9.39
C GLU A 106 -8.46 -3.75 -8.69
N SER A 107 -9.53 -4.24 -9.32
CA SER A 107 -10.87 -4.26 -8.74
C SER A 107 -10.94 -5.13 -7.48
N ASN A 108 -10.21 -6.25 -7.44
CA ASN A 108 -10.14 -7.09 -6.25
C ASN A 108 -9.38 -6.39 -5.12
N ALA A 109 -8.27 -5.71 -5.44
CA ALA A 109 -7.53 -4.89 -4.50
C ALA A 109 -8.41 -3.77 -3.92
N ALA A 110 -9.18 -3.06 -4.77
CA ALA A 110 -10.11 -2.03 -4.33
C ALA A 110 -11.23 -2.59 -3.45
N ASN A 111 -11.79 -3.74 -3.79
CA ASN A 111 -12.81 -4.42 -2.97
C ASN A 111 -12.25 -4.86 -1.61
N THR A 112 -11.01 -5.36 -1.57
CA THR A 112 -10.34 -5.72 -0.33
C THR A 112 -10.13 -4.49 0.55
N LEU A 113 -9.64 -3.40 -0.04
CA LEU A 113 -9.47 -2.13 0.66
C LEU A 113 -10.81 -1.60 1.18
N SER A 114 -11.85 -1.62 0.35
CA SER A 114 -13.22 -1.21 0.70
C SER A 114 -13.73 -1.96 1.94
N LYS A 115 -13.63 -3.28 1.92
CA LYS A 115 -14.07 -4.13 3.04
C LYS A 115 -13.29 -3.88 4.33
N SER A 116 -11.99 -3.66 4.24
CA SER A 116 -11.11 -3.48 5.40
C SER A 116 -11.18 -2.09 6.01
N SER A 117 -11.44 -1.06 5.20
CA SER A 117 -11.48 0.34 5.64
C SER A 117 -12.87 0.93 5.77
N GLY A 118 -13.91 0.21 5.31
CA GLY A 118 -15.30 0.67 5.39
C GLY A 118 -15.68 1.76 4.38
N ILE A 119 -14.84 2.05 3.39
CA ILE A 119 -15.13 2.98 2.30
C ILE A 119 -15.73 2.25 1.10
N ASP A 120 -16.43 2.94 0.21
CA ASP A 120 -16.96 2.32 -1.00
C ASP A 120 -15.83 1.92 -1.98
N ALA A 121 -16.10 0.95 -2.87
CA ALA A 121 -15.10 0.40 -3.78
C ALA A 121 -14.59 1.42 -4.82
N GLY A 122 -15.42 2.39 -5.20
CA GLY A 122 -15.02 3.48 -6.11
C GLY A 122 -14.01 4.40 -5.45
N SER A 123 -14.29 4.84 -4.23
CA SER A 123 -13.36 5.62 -3.40
C SER A 123 -12.08 4.85 -3.10
N ALA A 124 -12.18 3.54 -2.82
CA ALA A 124 -11.02 2.67 -2.61
C ALA A 124 -10.15 2.60 -3.87
N MET A 125 -10.74 2.43 -5.05
CA MET A 125 -10.02 2.43 -6.33
C MET A 125 -9.31 3.76 -6.58
N ASN A 126 -10.00 4.88 -6.37
CA ASN A 126 -9.42 6.21 -6.56
C ASN A 126 -8.27 6.45 -5.58
N LEU A 127 -8.42 6.03 -4.32
CA LEU A 127 -7.37 6.13 -3.32
C LEU A 127 -6.13 5.32 -3.71
N LEU A 128 -6.31 4.09 -4.21
CA LEU A 128 -5.21 3.27 -4.72
C LEU A 128 -4.50 3.94 -5.89
N LYS A 129 -5.24 4.53 -6.85
CA LYS A 129 -4.67 5.26 -7.99
C LYS A 129 -3.85 6.47 -7.57
N VAL A 130 -4.26 7.19 -6.54
CA VAL A 130 -3.49 8.32 -5.99
C VAL A 130 -2.29 7.85 -5.20
N ALA A 131 -2.45 6.81 -4.38
CA ALA A 131 -1.39 6.29 -3.53
C ALA A 131 -0.25 5.63 -4.33
N ALA A 132 -0.55 4.95 -5.45
CA ALA A 132 0.44 4.20 -6.21
C ALA A 132 1.61 5.07 -6.74
N PRO A 133 1.40 6.19 -7.46
CA PRO A 133 2.51 7.03 -7.92
C PRO A 133 3.23 7.73 -6.76
N PHE A 134 2.53 8.02 -5.66
CA PHE A 134 3.15 8.54 -4.44
C PHE A 134 4.14 7.55 -3.85
N ILE A 135 3.74 6.27 -3.69
CA ILE A 135 4.64 5.21 -3.20
C ILE A 135 5.81 5.01 -4.16
N MET A 136 5.57 5.03 -5.47
CA MET A 136 6.65 4.91 -6.47
C MET A 136 7.69 6.02 -6.31
N SER A 137 7.26 7.27 -6.16
CA SER A 137 8.16 8.41 -5.95
C SER A 137 8.92 8.32 -4.62
N TYR A 138 8.25 7.86 -3.56
CA TYR A 138 8.90 7.63 -2.27
C TYR A 138 9.94 6.50 -2.35
N LEU A 139 9.60 5.38 -3.00
CA LEU A 139 10.53 4.27 -3.22
C LEU A 139 11.72 4.68 -4.09
N ALA A 140 11.50 5.47 -5.14
CA ALA A 140 12.57 5.99 -5.98
C ALA A 140 13.56 6.83 -5.16
N LYS A 141 13.05 7.69 -4.27
CA LYS A 141 13.87 8.45 -3.33
C LYS A 141 14.64 7.55 -2.36
N GLN A 142 13.99 6.54 -1.78
CA GLN A 142 14.63 5.56 -0.89
C GLN A 142 15.67 4.71 -1.63
N LYS A 143 15.37 4.27 -2.85
CA LYS A 143 16.30 3.57 -3.75
C LYS A 143 17.58 4.37 -3.96
N SER A 144 17.44 5.65 -4.29
CA SER A 144 18.57 6.56 -4.51
C SER A 144 19.39 6.77 -3.23
N GLN A 145 18.74 7.00 -2.09
CA GLN A 145 19.41 7.22 -0.81
C GLN A 145 20.17 5.99 -0.30
N ASN A 146 19.68 4.79 -0.60
CA ASN A 146 20.29 3.52 -0.19
C ASN A 146 21.15 2.88 -1.28
N ASN A 147 21.35 3.56 -2.43
CA ASN A 147 22.12 3.07 -3.58
C ASN A 147 21.67 1.67 -4.07
N VAL A 148 20.35 1.43 -4.06
CA VAL A 148 19.77 0.16 -4.50
C VAL A 148 19.79 0.10 -6.03
N SER A 149 20.44 -0.93 -6.59
CA SER A 149 20.59 -1.11 -8.05
C SER A 149 20.24 -2.52 -8.54
N ASP A 150 19.97 -3.45 -7.62
CA ASP A 150 19.72 -4.85 -7.92
C ASP A 150 18.49 -5.41 -7.22
N GLN A 151 18.12 -6.63 -7.57
CA GLN A 151 16.96 -7.33 -7.02
C GLN A 151 17.07 -7.54 -5.51
N GLY A 152 18.24 -7.88 -4.99
CA GLY A 152 18.47 -8.12 -3.57
C GLY A 152 18.19 -6.85 -2.76
N GLY A 153 18.85 -5.76 -3.13
CA GLY A 153 18.67 -4.47 -2.48
C GLY A 153 17.23 -3.95 -2.57
N LEU A 154 16.53 -4.19 -3.71
CA LEU A 154 15.12 -3.84 -3.84
C LEU A 154 14.23 -4.67 -2.91
N GLY A 155 14.50 -5.98 -2.82
CA GLY A 155 13.80 -6.88 -1.90
C GLY A 155 13.97 -6.47 -0.44
N ASP A 156 15.21 -6.12 -0.05
CA ASP A 156 15.55 -5.64 1.30
C ASP A 156 14.88 -4.30 1.61
N LEU A 157 14.85 -3.37 0.64
CA LEU A 157 14.20 -2.09 0.78
C LEU A 157 12.68 -2.26 1.01
N LEU A 158 12.02 -3.04 0.15
CA LEU A 158 10.59 -3.31 0.27
C LEU A 158 10.28 -4.10 1.55
N GLY A 159 11.12 -5.09 1.88
CA GLY A 159 11.03 -5.87 3.11
C GLY A 159 11.19 -5.01 4.36
N GLY A 160 12.15 -4.11 4.37
CA GLY A 160 12.40 -3.18 5.48
C GLY A 160 11.24 -2.21 5.70
N MET A 161 10.59 -1.74 4.64
CA MET A 161 9.42 -0.87 4.74
C MET A 161 8.18 -1.61 5.24
N LEU A 162 8.00 -2.86 4.85
CA LEU A 162 6.92 -3.73 5.32
C LEU A 162 7.24 -4.32 6.70
N GLY A 163 8.52 -4.60 6.99
CA GLY A 163 9.01 -5.42 8.10
C GLY A 163 9.01 -4.77 9.49
N GLY A 164 8.45 -3.56 9.63
CA GLY A 164 8.18 -3.01 10.95
C GLY A 164 7.09 -3.77 11.73
N GLN A 165 6.41 -4.75 11.13
CA GLN A 165 5.33 -5.54 11.72
C GLN A 165 5.37 -6.99 11.23
N GLY A 166 6.22 -7.80 11.84
CA GLY A 166 6.44 -9.20 11.45
C GLY A 166 5.21 -10.13 11.51
N SER A 167 4.10 -9.71 12.09
CA SER A 167 2.86 -10.50 12.16
C SER A 167 1.82 -10.15 11.09
N THR A 168 1.88 -8.95 10.52
CA THR A 168 0.98 -8.53 9.44
C THR A 168 1.42 -9.02 8.06
N MET A 169 2.69 -9.39 7.92
CA MET A 169 3.24 -9.83 6.65
C MET A 169 2.78 -11.22 6.21
N GLU A 170 2.66 -12.17 7.14
CA GLU A 170 2.11 -13.51 6.84
C GLU A 170 0.62 -13.41 6.45
N SER A 171 -0.13 -12.56 7.14
CA SER A 171 -1.54 -12.32 6.82
C SER A 171 -1.73 -11.62 5.47
N MET A 172 -0.82 -10.71 5.08
CA MET A 172 -0.88 -10.04 3.78
C MET A 172 -0.35 -10.90 2.63
N ALA A 173 0.65 -11.73 2.88
CA ALA A 173 1.13 -12.71 1.89
C ALA A 173 0.02 -13.69 1.53
N SER A 174 -0.79 -14.10 2.51
CA SER A 174 -1.97 -14.95 2.29
C SER A 174 -3.06 -14.23 1.48
N LEU A 175 -3.27 -12.93 1.70
CA LEU A 175 -4.21 -12.13 0.90
C LEU A 175 -3.75 -11.99 -0.55
N ILE A 176 -2.44 -11.79 -0.78
CA ILE A 176 -1.87 -11.64 -2.13
C ILE A 176 -1.84 -12.99 -2.87
N GLN A 177 -1.55 -14.10 -2.17
CA GLN A 177 -1.63 -15.44 -2.75
C GLN A 177 -3.07 -15.84 -3.11
N GLY A 178 -4.07 -15.33 -2.40
CA GLY A 178 -5.47 -15.52 -2.74
C GLY A 178 -5.90 -14.88 -4.08
N PHE A 179 -5.13 -13.94 -4.61
CA PHE A 179 -5.39 -13.34 -5.93
C PHE A 179 -5.03 -14.26 -7.11
N ASP A 180 -4.17 -15.25 -6.89
CA ASP A 180 -3.70 -16.18 -7.94
C ASP A 180 -4.58 -17.44 -8.05
N SER A 181 -5.49 -17.64 -7.12
CA SER A 181 -6.41 -18.77 -7.09
C SER A 181 -7.78 -18.34 -7.60
N ASN A 182 -8.18 -18.90 -8.73
CA ASN A 182 -9.47 -18.70 -9.41
C ASN A 182 -10.66 -19.30 -8.62
N ASP A 183 -10.61 -19.29 -7.30
CA ASP A 183 -11.68 -19.78 -6.44
C ASP A 183 -12.00 -18.76 -5.33
N SER A 184 -13.14 -18.09 -5.52
CA SER A 184 -13.65 -17.02 -4.67
C SER A 184 -14.47 -17.60 -3.52
N SER A 185 -13.87 -18.36 -2.62
CA SER A 185 -14.58 -18.80 -1.45
C SER A 185 -14.33 -17.85 -0.27
N VAL A 186 -15.38 -17.18 0.14
CA VAL A 186 -15.44 -16.34 1.36
C VAL A 186 -15.11 -17.12 2.64
N ASP A 187 -15.04 -18.44 2.57
CA ASP A 187 -14.67 -19.33 3.67
C ASP A 187 -13.20 -19.22 4.08
N ASP A 188 -12.31 -18.84 3.15
CA ASP A 188 -10.88 -18.63 3.46
C ASP A 188 -10.61 -17.39 4.33
N ILE A 189 -11.48 -16.38 4.22
CA ILE A 189 -11.38 -15.17 5.07
C ILE A 189 -11.81 -15.50 6.50
N ALA A 190 -12.78 -16.38 6.67
CA ALA A 190 -13.22 -16.83 7.99
C ALA A 190 -12.12 -17.64 8.71
N SER A 191 -11.32 -18.41 7.96
CA SER A 191 -10.19 -19.18 8.49
C SER A 191 -9.05 -18.27 8.96
N LEU A 192 -8.80 -17.16 8.25
CA LEU A 192 -7.80 -16.14 8.61
C LEU A 192 -8.19 -15.38 9.87
N VAL A 193 -9.44 -14.98 9.99
CA VAL A 193 -9.96 -14.30 11.20
C VAL A 193 -9.90 -15.24 12.40
N SER A 194 -10.17 -16.55 12.19
CA SER A 194 -10.06 -17.58 13.23
C SER A 194 -8.62 -17.83 13.67
N GLY A 195 -7.64 -17.74 12.74
CA GLY A 195 -6.19 -17.87 13.02
C GLY A 195 -5.63 -16.73 13.86
N ILE A 196 -6.13 -15.52 13.67
CA ILE A 196 -5.76 -14.34 14.48
C ILE A 196 -6.33 -14.42 15.89
N SER A 197 -7.50 -15.06 16.06
CA SER A 197 -8.14 -15.26 17.37
C SER A 197 -7.53 -16.42 18.16
N GLY A 198 -6.82 -17.35 17.51
CA GLY A 198 -6.28 -18.57 18.11
C GLY A 198 -4.84 -18.49 18.63
N SER A 199 -4.11 -17.41 18.38
CA SER A 199 -2.75 -17.23 18.91
C SER A 199 -2.79 -16.89 20.40
N LYS A 200 -2.21 -17.74 21.23
CA LYS A 200 -2.12 -17.65 22.71
C LYS A 200 -1.36 -16.41 23.25
N GLY A 201 -1.50 -15.27 22.63
CA GLY A 201 -0.91 -13.98 23.00
C GLY A 201 -1.83 -12.80 22.70
N GLY A 202 -3.02 -13.05 22.13
CA GLY A 202 -4.02 -12.03 21.83
C GLY A 202 -4.82 -11.65 23.06
N LEU A 203 -5.44 -10.48 22.99
CA LEU A 203 -6.23 -9.73 23.98
C LEU A 203 -7.06 -10.50 25.04
N GLY A 204 -7.30 -11.83 24.86
CA GLY A 204 -7.96 -12.67 25.84
C GLY A 204 -7.14 -12.87 27.12
N GLY A 205 -5.82 -12.82 27.06
CA GLY A 205 -4.94 -12.93 28.25
C GLY A 205 -4.90 -11.66 29.12
N MET A 206 -5.27 -10.52 28.56
CA MET A 206 -5.32 -9.25 29.31
C MET A 206 -6.62 -9.09 30.10
N LEU A 207 -7.71 -9.69 29.67
CA LEU A 207 -9.00 -9.61 30.37
C LEU A 207 -9.07 -10.49 31.64
N ASP A 208 -8.33 -11.59 31.65
CA ASP A 208 -8.29 -12.48 32.82
C ASP A 208 -7.50 -11.88 34.01
N SER A 209 -6.60 -10.94 33.71
CA SER A 209 -5.80 -10.22 34.71
C SER A 209 -6.55 -9.05 35.38
N PHE A 210 -7.72 -8.65 34.83
CA PHE A 210 -8.52 -7.52 35.36
C PHE A 210 -9.73 -7.96 36.19
N LEU A 211 -10.02 -9.27 36.23
CA LEU A 211 -11.17 -9.85 36.90
C LEU A 211 -10.81 -10.68 38.17
N LYS A 212 -9.58 -10.47 38.69
CA LYS A 212 -9.20 -11.08 40.00
C LYS A 212 -8.87 -10.00 41.02
#